data_e1249ed884c74c61c9fd0202a85e478a
#
_entry.id   e1249ed884c74c61c9fd0202a85e478a
#
_cell.length_a   1.000
_cell.length_b   1.000
_cell.length_c   1.000
_cell.angle_alpha   90.00
_cell.angle_beta   90.00
_cell.angle_gamma   90.00
#
_symmetry.space_group_name_H-M   'P 1'
#
loop_
_entity.id
_entity.type
_entity.pdbx_description
1 polymer ?
#
loop_
_entity_poly.entity_id
_entity_poly.type
_entity_poly.pdbx_seq_one_letter_code
_entity_poly.pdbx_strand_id
1 'polypeptide(L)'
;MKFNSNNISSKPGGRRPRFNIYWVWALIAVMLVGWSLMGNTEIAQTTNWDSVKVMIEQGDVQKIDVINKETAEVYLKSDKLASYTEKKEYKDLPKQGPQFVFNIGSLDYFQSDFENTITKYKQSVPLSFETRRNMWTDLLTGILPWVLII
;
A
#
# COMPACT_ATOMS: atom_id res chain seq x y z
N MET A 1 -75.45 33.16 21.94
CA MET A 1 -74.17 32.66 22.42
C MET A 1 -73.50 31.82 21.31
N LYS A 2 -72.46 32.37 20.68
CA LYS A 2 -71.74 31.68 19.63
C LYS A 2 -70.32 31.42 20.15
N PHE A 3 -69.94 30.19 20.39
CA PHE A 3 -68.58 29.79 20.68
C PHE A 3 -67.90 29.45 19.38
N ASN A 4 -66.92 30.24 19.02
CA ASN A 4 -66.03 30.00 17.86
C ASN A 4 -64.69 29.50 18.37
N SER A 5 -64.50 28.23 18.32
CA SER A 5 -63.23 27.60 18.68
C SER A 5 -62.47 27.21 17.41
N ASN A 6 -61.73 28.16 16.85
CA ASN A 6 -60.76 27.86 15.82
C ASN A 6 -59.45 27.41 16.49
N ASN A 7 -59.32 26.15 16.76
CA ASN A 7 -58.08 25.52 17.17
C ASN A 7 -57.26 25.23 15.90
N ILE A 8 -56.43 26.19 15.50
CA ILE A 8 -55.45 25.98 14.43
C ILE A 8 -54.24 25.29 15.08
N SER A 9 -54.21 23.99 14.98
CA SER A 9 -53.07 23.18 15.31
C SER A 9 -51.94 23.46 14.29
N SER A 10 -51.00 24.30 14.66
CA SER A 10 -49.76 24.50 13.89
C SER A 10 -48.88 23.26 14.02
N LYS A 11 -48.80 22.47 12.96
CA LYS A 11 -47.82 21.40 12.84
C LYS A 11 -46.42 21.97 12.96
N PRO A 12 -45.55 21.45 13.83
CA PRO A 12 -44.16 21.88 13.85
C PRO A 12 -43.50 21.44 12.53
N GLY A 13 -43.16 22.43 11.71
CA GLY A 13 -42.40 22.20 10.48
C GLY A 13 -41.10 21.52 10.80
N GLY A 14 -40.93 20.27 10.42
CA GLY A 14 -39.69 19.55 10.55
C GLY A 14 -38.57 20.31 9.85
N ARG A 15 -37.65 20.85 10.63
CA ARG A 15 -36.46 21.46 10.10
C ARG A 15 -35.66 20.37 9.37
N ARG A 16 -35.70 20.38 8.05
CA ARG A 16 -34.81 19.55 7.23
C ARG A 16 -33.40 19.93 7.59
N PRO A 17 -32.51 18.98 7.95
CA PRO A 17 -31.14 19.31 8.23
C PRO A 17 -30.55 19.98 6.98
N ARG A 18 -30.16 21.25 7.10
CA ARG A 18 -29.44 21.94 6.04
C ARG A 18 -28.06 21.33 6.00
N PHE A 19 -27.79 20.59 4.95
CA PHE A 19 -26.46 20.04 4.68
C PHE A 19 -25.48 21.22 4.56
N ASN A 20 -24.68 21.43 5.59
CA ASN A 20 -23.73 22.51 5.61
C ASN A 20 -22.49 22.08 4.83
N ILE A 21 -22.20 22.72 3.71
CA ILE A 21 -21.06 22.44 2.84
C ILE A 21 -19.71 22.44 3.60
N TYR A 22 -19.64 23.14 4.74
CA TYR A 22 -18.44 23.16 5.58
C TYR A 22 -18.13 21.79 6.20
N TRP A 23 -19.13 20.94 6.43
CA TRP A 23 -18.92 19.57 6.88
C TRP A 23 -18.22 18.70 5.82
N VAL A 24 -18.50 18.95 4.55
CA VAL A 24 -17.83 18.28 3.43
C VAL A 24 -16.35 18.67 3.41
N TRP A 25 -16.06 19.96 3.55
CA TRP A 25 -14.68 20.45 3.62
C TRP A 25 -13.94 19.95 4.87
N ALA A 26 -14.62 19.88 6.01
CA ALA A 26 -14.04 19.33 7.23
C ALA A 26 -13.70 17.83 7.05
N LEU A 27 -14.58 17.05 6.40
CA LEU A 27 -14.35 15.65 6.12
C LEU A 27 -13.19 15.45 5.13
N ILE A 28 -13.10 16.26 4.09
CA ILE A 28 -11.98 16.28 3.15
C ILE A 28 -10.67 16.60 3.88
N ALA A 29 -10.67 17.62 4.76
CA ALA A 29 -9.49 18.01 5.53
C ALA A 29 -9.04 16.87 6.47
N VAL A 30 -9.95 16.24 7.18
CA VAL A 30 -9.65 15.05 8.03
C VAL A 30 -9.10 13.90 7.21
N MET A 31 -9.66 13.66 6.02
CA MET A 31 -9.20 12.62 5.11
C MET A 31 -7.77 12.90 4.60
N LEU A 32 -7.47 14.15 4.24
CA LEU A 32 -6.13 14.57 3.80
C LEU A 32 -5.10 14.48 4.93
N VAL A 33 -5.47 14.88 6.16
CA VAL A 33 -4.61 14.73 7.34
C VAL A 33 -4.39 13.25 7.65
N GLY A 34 -5.45 12.44 7.64
CA GLY A 34 -5.33 10.99 7.82
C GLY A 34 -4.43 10.34 6.77
N TRP A 35 -4.57 10.75 5.51
CA TRP A 35 -3.69 10.32 4.42
C TRP A 35 -2.23 10.73 4.64
N SER A 36 -2.00 11.97 5.08
CA SER A 36 -0.65 12.48 5.39
C SER A 36 0.01 11.72 6.54
N LEU A 37 -0.75 11.32 7.55
CA LEU A 37 -0.25 10.53 8.68
C LEU A 37 0.00 9.05 8.32
N MET A 38 -0.76 8.50 7.37
CA MET A 38 -0.53 7.15 6.84
C MET A 38 0.53 7.11 5.74
N GLY A 39 0.88 8.26 5.16
CA GLY A 39 1.71 8.38 3.95
C GLY A 39 3.22 8.27 4.15
N ASN A 40 3.72 7.95 5.34
CA ASN A 40 5.12 7.60 5.53
C ASN A 40 5.34 6.08 5.30
N THR A 41 4.79 5.53 4.23
CA THR A 41 5.30 4.28 3.69
C THR A 41 6.64 4.60 3.05
N GLU A 42 7.70 4.35 3.79
CA GLU A 42 9.06 4.33 3.24
C GLU A 42 9.02 3.43 2.01
N ILE A 43 9.26 4.02 0.84
CA ILE A 43 9.06 3.32 -0.45
C ILE A 43 10.31 2.47 -0.69
N ALA A 44 10.11 1.17 -0.94
CA ALA A 44 11.18 0.28 -1.35
C ALA A 44 11.88 0.82 -2.60
N GLN A 45 13.21 0.77 -2.61
CA GLN A 45 14.00 1.25 -3.74
C GLN A 45 13.94 0.25 -4.89
N THR A 46 13.74 0.76 -6.10
CA THR A 46 13.77 -0.07 -7.31
C THR A 46 15.19 -0.56 -7.59
N THR A 47 15.35 -1.85 -7.84
CA THR A 47 16.61 -2.49 -8.19
C THR A 47 16.41 -3.45 -9.37
N ASN A 48 17.41 -4.28 -9.66
CA ASN A 48 17.34 -5.33 -10.65
C ASN A 48 17.82 -6.68 -10.06
N TRP A 49 17.51 -7.75 -10.75
CA TRP A 49 17.85 -9.10 -10.29
C TRP A 49 19.35 -9.33 -10.13
N ASP A 50 20.18 -8.77 -10.99
CA ASP A 50 21.64 -8.92 -10.90
C ASP A 50 22.21 -8.30 -9.62
N SER A 51 21.73 -7.13 -9.23
CA SER A 51 22.08 -6.52 -7.94
C SER A 51 21.66 -7.39 -6.75
N VAL A 52 20.48 -7.99 -6.83
CA VAL A 52 19.98 -8.88 -5.78
C VAL A 52 20.81 -10.15 -5.68
N LYS A 53 21.28 -10.70 -6.80
CA LYS A 53 22.23 -11.85 -6.78
C LYS A 53 23.50 -11.52 -5.99
N VAL A 54 24.04 -10.32 -6.14
CA VAL A 54 25.22 -9.88 -5.35
C VAL A 54 24.87 -9.78 -3.86
N MET A 55 23.69 -9.29 -3.51
CA MET A 55 23.23 -9.24 -2.11
C MET A 55 23.06 -10.66 -1.53
N ILE A 56 22.57 -11.60 -2.33
CA ILE A 56 22.46 -13.03 -1.94
C ILE A 56 23.85 -13.61 -1.72
N GLU A 57 24.81 -13.37 -2.63
CA GLU A 57 26.19 -13.82 -2.51
C GLU A 57 26.83 -13.32 -1.21
N GLN A 58 26.60 -12.06 -0.84
CA GLN A 58 27.09 -11.45 0.39
C GLN A 58 26.36 -11.96 1.65
N GLY A 59 25.26 -12.68 1.47
CA GLY A 59 24.44 -13.20 2.57
C GLY A 59 23.60 -12.14 3.27
N ASP A 60 23.32 -11.02 2.61
CA ASP A 60 22.62 -9.86 3.18
C ASP A 60 21.09 -9.97 3.09
N VAL A 61 20.58 -10.84 2.21
CA VAL A 61 19.16 -11.03 2.00
C VAL A 61 18.57 -11.92 3.08
N GLN A 62 17.47 -11.47 3.69
CA GLN A 62 16.70 -12.23 4.66
C GLN A 62 15.66 -13.13 4.00
N LYS A 63 14.86 -12.56 3.10
CA LYS A 63 13.82 -13.27 2.33
C LYS A 63 13.46 -12.50 1.07
N ILE A 64 12.79 -13.16 0.13
CA ILE A 64 12.20 -12.56 -1.06
C ILE A 64 10.74 -12.98 -1.14
N ASP A 65 9.85 -11.99 -1.32
CA ASP A 65 8.41 -12.22 -1.50
C ASP A 65 8.02 -11.83 -2.94
N VAL A 66 7.50 -12.78 -3.71
CA VAL A 66 7.01 -12.53 -5.08
C VAL A 66 5.53 -12.18 -5.03
N ILE A 67 5.21 -10.97 -5.45
CA ILE A 67 3.86 -10.41 -5.40
C ILE A 67 3.22 -10.49 -6.79
N ASN A 68 2.02 -11.07 -6.84
CA ASN A 68 1.20 -11.19 -8.06
C ASN A 68 1.93 -11.84 -9.25
N LYS A 69 3.00 -12.62 -9.00
CA LYS A 69 3.84 -13.25 -10.02
C LYS A 69 4.55 -12.26 -10.97
N GLU A 70 4.69 -11.02 -10.58
CA GLU A 70 5.25 -9.94 -11.41
C GLU A 70 6.39 -9.21 -10.71
N THR A 71 6.26 -8.96 -9.43
CA THR A 71 7.19 -8.12 -8.67
C THR A 71 7.77 -8.91 -7.51
N ALA A 72 9.08 -8.81 -7.31
CA ALA A 72 9.74 -9.36 -6.15
C ALA A 72 10.13 -8.25 -5.17
N GLU A 73 9.78 -8.44 -3.91
CA GLU A 73 10.15 -7.62 -2.77
C GLU A 73 11.31 -8.29 -2.03
N VAL A 74 12.38 -7.55 -1.81
CA VAL A 74 13.60 -8.06 -1.16
C VAL A 74 13.72 -7.45 0.22
N TYR A 75 13.87 -8.31 1.21
CA TYR A 75 14.07 -7.94 2.60
C TYR A 75 15.50 -8.21 3.00
N LEU A 76 16.21 -7.18 3.47
CA LEU A 76 17.56 -7.32 4.00
C LEU A 76 17.52 -7.76 5.46
N LYS A 77 18.60 -8.40 5.89
CA LYS A 77 18.83 -8.69 7.31
C LYS A 77 19.03 -7.39 8.08
N SER A 78 18.43 -7.31 9.26
CA SER A 78 18.44 -6.08 10.09
C SER A 78 19.85 -5.61 10.47
N ASP A 79 20.76 -6.55 10.68
CA ASP A 79 22.18 -6.29 11.00
C ASP A 79 22.97 -5.72 9.81
N LYS A 80 22.47 -5.95 8.58
CA LYS A 80 23.08 -5.47 7.34
C LYS A 80 22.55 -4.13 6.86
N LEU A 81 21.32 -3.80 7.25
CA LEU A 81 20.66 -2.59 6.79
C LEU A 81 21.46 -1.30 7.06
N ALA A 82 22.13 -1.21 8.22
CA ALA A 82 22.96 -0.07 8.57
C ALA A 82 24.07 0.18 7.54
N SER A 83 24.75 -0.87 7.08
CA SER A 83 25.83 -0.77 6.11
C SER A 83 25.36 -0.32 4.72
N TYR A 84 24.09 -0.58 4.38
CA TYR A 84 23.49 -0.07 3.15
C TYR A 84 23.14 1.40 3.27
N THR A 85 22.53 1.83 4.37
CA THR A 85 22.11 3.23 4.58
C THR A 85 23.28 4.21 4.72
N GLU A 86 24.50 3.73 5.02
CA GLU A 86 25.74 4.53 5.00
C GLU A 86 26.15 4.92 3.56
N LYS A 87 25.73 4.13 2.57
CA LYS A 87 26.01 4.43 1.17
C LYS A 87 25.05 5.52 0.69
N LYS A 88 25.60 6.55 0.05
CA LYS A 88 24.80 7.70 -0.44
C LYS A 88 23.63 7.29 -1.34
N GLU A 89 23.78 6.19 -2.08
CA GLU A 89 22.79 5.63 -3.01
C GLU A 89 21.58 5.01 -2.29
N TYR A 90 21.77 4.50 -1.07
CA TYR A 90 20.77 3.75 -0.30
C TYR A 90 20.36 4.44 1.01
N LYS A 91 20.60 5.76 1.10
CA LYS A 91 20.35 6.55 2.32
C LYS A 91 18.89 6.51 2.78
N ASP A 92 17.95 6.43 1.83
CA ASP A 92 16.50 6.52 2.07
C ASP A 92 15.82 5.13 2.08
N LEU A 93 16.58 4.06 2.35
CA LEU A 93 16.00 2.72 2.45
C LEU A 93 15.04 2.61 3.64
N PRO A 94 13.89 1.93 3.45
CA PRO A 94 12.96 1.65 4.52
C PRO A 94 13.61 0.87 5.65
N LYS A 95 13.36 1.30 6.88
CA LYS A 95 13.79 0.56 8.08
C LYS A 95 12.94 -0.66 8.35
N GLN A 96 11.70 -0.65 7.88
CA GLN A 96 10.74 -1.74 8.00
C GLN A 96 10.11 -2.01 6.64
N GLY A 97 9.75 -3.28 6.38
CA GLY A 97 9.21 -3.71 5.10
C GLY A 97 10.29 -4.06 4.08
N PRO A 98 9.94 -4.21 2.80
CA PRO A 98 10.90 -4.49 1.74
C PRO A 98 11.82 -3.29 1.51
N GLN A 99 13.12 -3.52 1.45
CA GLN A 99 14.10 -2.49 1.14
C GLN A 99 14.23 -2.27 -0.36
N PHE A 100 14.12 -3.35 -1.13
CA PHE A 100 14.22 -3.29 -2.58
C PHE A 100 13.05 -3.97 -3.26
N VAL A 101 12.75 -3.52 -4.47
CA VAL A 101 11.71 -4.07 -5.32
C VAL A 101 12.20 -4.15 -6.76
N PHE A 102 11.86 -5.23 -7.46
CA PHE A 102 12.16 -5.37 -8.89
C PHE A 102 11.10 -6.22 -9.60
N ASN A 103 11.01 -6.07 -10.92
CA ASN A 103 10.13 -6.89 -11.76
C ASN A 103 10.86 -8.18 -12.16
N ILE A 104 10.20 -9.33 -11.96
CA ILE A 104 10.79 -10.64 -12.23
C ILE A 104 10.70 -11.06 -13.71
N GLY A 105 9.86 -10.40 -14.51
CA GLY A 105 9.60 -10.82 -15.89
C GLY A 105 8.86 -12.14 -15.96
N SER A 106 9.54 -13.22 -16.34
CA SER A 106 8.98 -14.58 -16.33
C SER A 106 9.18 -15.26 -14.99
N LEU A 107 8.09 -15.75 -14.38
CA LEU A 107 8.14 -16.45 -13.09
C LEU A 107 9.00 -17.70 -13.14
N ASP A 108 8.82 -18.54 -14.17
CA ASP A 108 9.54 -19.81 -14.29
C ASP A 108 11.05 -19.58 -14.45
N TYR A 109 11.43 -18.59 -15.27
CA TYR A 109 12.83 -18.20 -15.43
C TYR A 109 13.43 -17.68 -14.13
N PHE A 110 12.71 -16.77 -13.47
CA PHE A 110 13.15 -16.23 -12.19
C PHE A 110 13.34 -17.32 -11.13
N GLN A 111 12.38 -18.23 -10.99
CA GLN A 111 12.45 -19.31 -10.01
C GLN A 111 13.65 -20.21 -10.27
N SER A 112 13.87 -20.60 -11.52
CA SER A 112 15.02 -21.44 -11.90
C SER A 112 16.36 -20.74 -11.63
N ASP A 113 16.48 -19.46 -11.97
CA ASP A 113 17.71 -18.68 -11.76
C ASP A 113 17.96 -18.38 -10.26
N PHE A 114 16.87 -18.19 -9.50
CA PHE A 114 16.94 -18.06 -8.05
C PHE A 114 17.48 -19.35 -7.38
N GLU A 115 16.91 -20.51 -7.74
CA GLU A 115 17.35 -21.82 -7.20
C GLU A 115 18.84 -22.10 -7.53
N ASN A 116 19.26 -21.78 -8.75
CA ASN A 116 20.65 -21.87 -9.17
C ASN A 116 21.55 -20.94 -8.35
N THR A 117 21.07 -19.72 -8.09
CA THR A 117 21.79 -18.68 -7.34
C THR A 117 22.00 -19.11 -5.89
N ILE A 118 20.94 -19.51 -5.17
CA ILE A 118 21.06 -19.95 -3.77
C ILE A 118 21.94 -21.20 -3.62
N THR A 119 21.86 -22.15 -4.57
CA THR A 119 22.67 -23.35 -4.59
C THR A 119 24.15 -23.00 -4.82
N LYS A 120 24.44 -22.14 -5.80
CA LYS A 120 25.79 -21.69 -6.13
C LYS A 120 26.50 -21.02 -4.95
N TYR A 121 25.78 -20.13 -4.26
CA TYR A 121 26.35 -19.37 -3.14
C TYR A 121 26.12 -20.05 -1.77
N LYS A 122 25.48 -21.22 -1.74
CA LYS A 122 25.17 -21.98 -0.52
C LYS A 122 24.42 -21.12 0.52
N GLN A 123 23.52 -20.28 0.04
CA GLN A 123 22.67 -19.43 0.87
C GLN A 123 21.31 -20.09 1.10
N SER A 124 20.70 -19.77 2.23
CA SER A 124 19.32 -20.18 2.53
C SER A 124 18.45 -18.92 2.60
N VAL A 125 17.85 -18.57 1.47
CA VAL A 125 16.94 -17.42 1.35
C VAL A 125 15.55 -17.95 1.08
N PRO A 126 14.57 -17.75 1.99
CA PRO A 126 13.18 -18.12 1.75
C PRO A 126 12.59 -17.33 0.58
N LEU A 127 11.89 -18.03 -0.31
CA LEU A 127 11.11 -17.46 -1.40
C LEU A 127 9.65 -17.71 -1.15
N SER A 128 8.84 -16.66 -1.03
CA SER A 128 7.39 -16.74 -0.83
C SER A 128 6.64 -16.18 -2.03
N PHE A 129 5.43 -16.67 -2.26
CA PHE A 129 4.56 -16.17 -3.32
C PHE A 129 3.26 -15.65 -2.69
N GLU A 130 2.98 -14.36 -2.91
CA GLU A 130 1.80 -13.70 -2.38
C GLU A 130 0.96 -13.10 -3.51
N THR A 131 -0.35 -13.20 -3.38
CA THR A 131 -1.28 -12.48 -4.24
C THR A 131 -1.91 -11.36 -3.43
N ARG A 132 -1.55 -10.11 -3.75
CA ARG A 132 -2.14 -8.92 -3.13
C ARG A 132 -3.20 -8.34 -4.05
N ARG A 133 -4.44 -8.30 -3.57
CA ARG A 133 -5.53 -7.61 -4.28
C ARG A 133 -5.37 -6.11 -4.08
N ASN A 134 -5.46 -5.37 -5.17
CA ASN A 134 -5.47 -3.91 -5.09
C ASN A 134 -6.86 -3.45 -4.66
N MET A 135 -7.05 -3.22 -3.36
CA MET A 135 -8.33 -2.77 -2.77
C MET A 135 -8.87 -1.49 -3.43
N TRP A 136 -7.98 -0.64 -3.95
CA TRP A 136 -8.38 0.58 -4.66
C TRP A 136 -9.06 0.29 -6.00
N THR A 137 -8.58 -0.71 -6.73
CA THR A 137 -9.23 -1.13 -7.99
C THR A 137 -10.62 -1.69 -7.71
N ASP A 138 -10.75 -2.52 -6.67
CA ASP A 138 -12.04 -3.09 -6.27
C ASP A 138 -13.00 -2.00 -5.79
N LEU A 139 -12.53 -1.00 -5.06
CA LEU A 139 -13.31 0.14 -4.60
C LEU A 139 -13.78 1.01 -5.78
N LEU A 140 -12.87 1.35 -6.69
CA LEU A 140 -13.19 2.17 -7.86
C LEU A 140 -14.15 1.46 -8.80
N THR A 141 -13.94 0.18 -9.10
CA THR A 141 -14.85 -0.59 -9.97
C THR A 141 -16.20 -0.85 -9.31
N GLY A 142 -16.26 -0.95 -7.99
CA GLY A 142 -17.52 -1.11 -7.24
C GLY A 142 -18.32 0.18 -7.08
N ILE A 143 -17.66 1.32 -6.92
CA ILE A 143 -18.33 2.61 -6.64
C ILE A 143 -18.58 3.43 -7.92
N LEU A 144 -17.68 3.37 -8.90
CA LEU A 144 -17.73 4.19 -10.11
C LEU A 144 -19.08 4.10 -10.86
N PRO A 145 -19.70 2.91 -11.05
CA PRO A 145 -21.00 2.81 -11.70
C PRO A 145 -22.11 3.58 -10.97
N TRP A 146 -22.07 3.58 -9.63
CA TRP A 146 -23.08 4.25 -8.80
C TRP A 146 -22.93 5.78 -8.81
N VAL A 147 -21.68 6.26 -8.88
CA VAL A 147 -21.41 7.71 -8.98
C VAL A 147 -21.84 8.28 -10.33
N LEU A 148 -21.80 7.49 -11.40
CA LEU A 148 -22.26 7.92 -12.74
C LEU A 148 -23.79 7.90 -12.92
N ILE A 149 -24.53 7.25 -12.01
CA ILE A 149 -25.99 7.14 -12.09
C ILE A 149 -26.70 8.26 -11.28
N ILE A 150 -25.97 8.97 -10.41
CA ILE A 150 -26.46 10.09 -9.60
C ILE A 150 -26.20 11.41 -10.30
#